data_89cd2aa7393cde44315d142edd4d3ccd
#
_entry.id   89cd2aa7393cde44315d142edd4d3ccd
#
_cell.length_a   1.000
_cell.length_b   1.000
_cell.length_c   1.000
_cell.angle_alpha   90.00
_cell.angle_beta   90.00
_cell.angle_gamma   90.00
#
_symmetry.space_group_name_H-M   'P 1'
#
loop_
_entity.id
_entity.type
_entity.pdbx_description
1 polymer ?
#
loop_
_entity_poly.entity_id
_entity_poly.type
_entity_poly.pdbx_seq_one_letter_code
_entity_poly.pdbx_strand_id
1 'polypeptide(L)'
;MAMVVKNNMTAINTLNTLNKNSSALSKSLQKVSSGMKINSAADDASGYAISERMRVQIRSLDQANQNTQNGGSMMKVAEGAVSSTVEILKTLKEKAVNAANDSNTDSDRQTIQKELDQSIDQINDNANVT
;
A
#
# COMPACT_ATOMS: atom_id res chain seq x y z
N MET A 1 -5.87 -38.14 64.92
CA MET A 1 -5.30 -37.57 63.66
C MET A 1 -3.83 -37.32 63.95
N ALA A 2 -2.93 -38.06 63.31
CA ALA A 2 -1.49 -37.84 63.56
C ALA A 2 -1.11 -36.55 62.76
N MET A 3 -0.74 -35.50 63.50
CA MET A 3 -0.15 -34.29 62.91
C MET A 3 1.25 -34.63 62.43
N VAL A 4 1.38 -34.90 61.09
CA VAL A 4 2.68 -35.08 60.45
C VAL A 4 3.22 -33.69 60.13
N VAL A 5 4.10 -33.16 60.98
CA VAL A 5 4.66 -31.80 60.86
C VAL A 5 5.75 -31.72 59.76
N LYS A 6 6.35 -32.83 59.36
CA LYS A 6 7.50 -32.87 58.47
C LYS A 6 7.16 -33.03 57.00
N ASN A 7 6.04 -33.67 56.62
CA ASN A 7 5.58 -33.87 55.25
C ASN A 7 4.04 -33.80 55.20
N ASN A 8 3.48 -32.60 55.17
CA ASN A 8 2.04 -32.44 55.05
C ASN A 8 1.64 -32.60 53.56
N MET A 9 1.30 -33.84 53.15
CA MET A 9 0.91 -34.15 51.79
C MET A 9 -0.36 -33.40 51.33
N THR A 10 -1.23 -33.03 52.26
CA THR A 10 -2.41 -32.22 51.95
C THR A 10 -2.02 -30.78 51.54
N ALA A 11 -1.07 -30.19 52.28
CA ALA A 11 -0.56 -28.86 51.94
C ALA A 11 0.19 -28.86 50.60
N ILE A 12 1.00 -29.89 50.32
CA ILE A 12 1.70 -30.02 49.02
C ILE A 12 0.71 -30.18 47.87
N ASN A 13 -0.32 -30.99 48.03
CA ASN A 13 -1.37 -31.16 47.02
C ASN A 13 -2.15 -29.87 46.80
N THR A 14 -2.45 -29.11 47.84
CA THR A 14 -3.13 -27.81 47.73
C THR A 14 -2.25 -26.80 46.99
N LEU A 15 -0.93 -26.72 47.29
CA LEU A 15 0.02 -25.87 46.59
C LEU A 15 0.12 -26.27 45.09
N ASN A 16 0.18 -27.54 44.78
CA ASN A 16 0.20 -28.01 43.40
C ASN A 16 -1.09 -27.61 42.64
N THR A 17 -2.25 -27.71 43.30
CA THR A 17 -3.53 -27.29 42.73
C THR A 17 -3.58 -25.77 42.54
N LEU A 18 -3.09 -25.00 43.52
CA LEU A 18 -2.99 -23.54 43.41
C LEU A 18 -2.10 -23.12 42.26
N ASN A 19 -0.92 -23.72 42.10
CA ASN A 19 -0.01 -23.45 41.00
C ASN A 19 -0.63 -23.77 39.62
N LYS A 20 -1.36 -24.90 39.50
CA LYS A 20 -2.10 -25.23 38.28
C LYS A 20 -3.18 -24.21 37.95
N ASN A 21 -3.95 -23.78 38.97
CA ASN A 21 -4.99 -22.77 38.79
C ASN A 21 -4.42 -21.41 38.40
N SER A 22 -3.30 -21.00 39.03
CA SER A 22 -2.59 -19.76 38.70
C SER A 22 -2.07 -19.77 37.26
N SER A 23 -1.50 -20.87 36.79
CA SER A 23 -1.06 -21.05 35.43
C SER A 23 -2.22 -21.03 34.42
N ALA A 24 -3.33 -21.67 34.75
CA ALA A 24 -4.54 -21.67 33.88
C ALA A 24 -5.17 -20.26 33.81
N LEU A 25 -5.22 -19.55 34.94
CA LEU A 25 -5.69 -18.17 34.99
C LEU A 25 -4.82 -17.25 34.15
N SER A 26 -3.50 -17.34 34.25
CA SER A 26 -2.54 -16.56 33.48
C SER A 26 -2.75 -16.79 31.98
N LYS A 27 -2.89 -18.03 31.52
CA LYS A 27 -3.21 -18.36 30.13
C LYS A 27 -4.55 -17.78 29.67
N SER A 28 -5.57 -17.84 30.51
CA SER A 28 -6.87 -17.26 30.20
C SER A 28 -6.83 -15.74 30.08
N LEU A 29 -6.12 -15.08 31.01
CA LEU A 29 -5.90 -13.64 30.97
C LEU A 29 -5.14 -13.22 29.70
N GLN A 30 -4.12 -13.98 29.31
CA GLN A 30 -3.38 -13.74 28.06
C GLN A 30 -4.31 -13.81 26.83
N LYS A 31 -5.21 -14.78 26.76
CA LYS A 31 -6.18 -14.92 25.66
C LYS A 31 -7.19 -13.76 25.64
N VAL A 32 -7.68 -13.35 26.80
CA VAL A 32 -8.61 -12.22 26.91
C VAL A 32 -7.92 -10.91 26.54
N SER A 33 -6.71 -10.67 27.05
CA SER A 33 -5.94 -9.45 26.79
C SER A 33 -5.56 -9.30 25.31
N SER A 34 -5.22 -10.40 24.65
CA SER A 34 -4.87 -10.40 23.21
C SER A 34 -6.09 -10.43 22.28
N GLY A 35 -7.25 -10.85 22.80
CA GLY A 35 -8.44 -11.14 21.99
C GLY A 35 -8.29 -12.35 21.05
N MET A 36 -7.19 -13.09 21.16
CA MET A 36 -6.86 -14.21 20.27
C MET A 36 -6.97 -15.54 21.02
N LYS A 37 -7.57 -16.56 20.37
CA LYS A 37 -7.67 -17.91 20.90
C LYS A 37 -6.31 -18.61 20.95
N ILE A 38 -5.45 -18.37 19.96
CA ILE A 38 -4.12 -18.96 19.78
C ILE A 38 -3.12 -17.82 19.82
N ASN A 39 -2.29 -17.76 20.85
CA ASN A 39 -1.27 -16.72 21.04
C ASN A 39 0.15 -17.22 20.76
N SER A 40 0.36 -18.52 20.81
CA SER A 40 1.66 -19.13 20.61
C SER A 40 1.56 -20.52 20.00
N ALA A 41 2.66 -21.02 19.45
CA ALA A 41 2.74 -22.39 18.96
C ALA A 41 2.51 -23.44 20.06
N ALA A 42 2.67 -23.08 21.35
CA ALA A 42 2.40 -23.95 22.48
C ALA A 42 0.88 -24.18 22.72
N ASP A 43 0.01 -23.27 22.23
CA ASP A 43 -1.44 -23.43 22.33
C ASP A 43 -1.97 -24.38 21.25
N ASP A 44 -1.52 -24.18 20.01
CA ASP A 44 -1.80 -25.01 18.84
C ASP A 44 -0.77 -24.69 17.72
N ALA A 45 0.17 -25.60 17.53
CA ALA A 45 1.25 -25.39 16.55
C ALA A 45 0.72 -25.33 15.11
N SER A 46 -0.27 -26.15 14.77
CA SER A 46 -0.85 -26.20 13.43
C SER A 46 -1.67 -24.96 13.13
N GLY A 47 -2.59 -24.60 14.03
CA GLY A 47 -3.41 -23.40 13.90
C GLY A 47 -2.57 -22.12 13.89
N TYR A 48 -1.52 -22.06 14.70
CA TYR A 48 -0.58 -20.92 14.72
C TYR A 48 0.13 -20.78 13.36
N ALA A 49 0.70 -21.86 12.81
CA ALA A 49 1.36 -21.84 11.51
C ALA A 49 0.43 -21.43 10.37
N ILE A 50 -0.84 -21.87 10.40
CA ILE A 50 -1.85 -21.46 9.42
C ILE A 50 -2.16 -19.97 9.57
N SER A 51 -2.37 -19.49 10.81
CA SER A 51 -2.69 -18.08 11.06
C SER A 51 -1.56 -17.15 10.63
N GLU A 52 -0.31 -17.51 10.86
CA GLU A 52 0.84 -16.72 10.42
C GLU A 52 0.95 -16.68 8.88
N ARG A 53 0.73 -17.78 8.19
CA ARG A 53 0.65 -17.78 6.72
C ARG A 53 -0.47 -16.89 6.20
N MET A 54 -1.65 -16.93 6.82
CA MET A 54 -2.75 -16.05 6.45
C MET A 54 -2.45 -14.58 6.69
N ARG A 55 -1.77 -14.25 7.79
CA ARG A 55 -1.32 -12.87 8.07
C ARG A 55 -0.34 -12.36 7.03
N VAL A 56 0.62 -13.21 6.62
CA VAL A 56 1.55 -12.87 5.53
C VAL A 56 0.79 -12.64 4.24
N GLN A 57 -0.17 -13.51 3.92
CA GLN A 57 -0.99 -13.37 2.71
C GLN A 57 -1.84 -12.10 2.73
N ILE A 58 -2.47 -11.75 3.85
CA ILE A 58 -3.21 -10.49 4.00
C ILE A 58 -2.30 -9.29 3.74
N ARG A 59 -1.12 -9.23 4.38
CA ARG A 59 -0.16 -8.15 4.15
C ARG A 59 0.30 -8.05 2.70
N SER A 60 0.49 -9.21 2.04
CA SER A 60 0.85 -9.25 0.62
C SER A 60 -0.26 -8.72 -0.27
N LEU A 61 -1.52 -9.04 0.04
CA LEU A 61 -2.67 -8.52 -0.69
C LEU A 61 -2.87 -7.02 -0.45
N ASP A 62 -2.67 -6.54 0.78
CA ASP A 62 -2.70 -5.10 1.09
C ASP A 62 -1.63 -4.35 0.29
N GLN A 63 -0.41 -4.89 0.24
CA GLN A 63 0.66 -4.30 -0.57
C GLN A 63 0.34 -4.34 -2.07
N ALA A 64 -0.22 -5.44 -2.57
CA ALA A 64 -0.66 -5.53 -3.96
C ALA A 64 -1.75 -4.51 -4.29
N ASN A 65 -2.69 -4.27 -3.36
CA ASN A 65 -3.72 -3.24 -3.50
C ASN A 65 -3.11 -1.83 -3.56
N GLN A 66 -2.15 -1.53 -2.68
CA GLN A 66 -1.42 -0.26 -2.73
C GLN A 66 -0.66 -0.08 -4.05
N ASN A 67 0.02 -1.13 -4.52
CA ASN A 67 0.72 -1.10 -5.80
C ASN A 67 -0.25 -0.84 -6.97
N THR A 68 -1.43 -1.44 -6.93
CA THR A 68 -2.48 -1.21 -7.94
C THR A 68 -2.98 0.25 -7.92
N GLN A 69 -3.17 0.82 -6.73
CA GLN A 69 -3.55 2.23 -6.60
C GLN A 69 -2.45 3.17 -7.10
N ASN A 70 -1.19 2.88 -6.79
CA ASN A 70 -0.05 3.63 -7.29
C ASN A 70 0.05 3.52 -8.82
N GLY A 71 -0.13 2.32 -9.38
CA GLY A 71 -0.21 2.11 -10.83
C GLY A 71 -1.35 2.91 -11.47
N GLY A 72 -2.52 2.93 -10.85
CA GLY A 72 -3.66 3.74 -11.30
C GLY A 72 -3.36 5.24 -11.26
N SER A 73 -2.65 5.71 -10.25
CA SER A 73 -2.21 7.11 -10.15
C SER A 73 -1.19 7.47 -11.23
N MET A 74 -0.24 6.58 -11.50
CA MET A 74 0.75 6.73 -12.58
C MET A 74 0.06 6.81 -13.95
N MET A 75 -0.93 5.95 -14.20
CA MET A 75 -1.71 6.01 -15.44
C MET A 75 -2.46 7.32 -15.62
N LYS A 76 -3.02 7.89 -14.54
CA LYS A 76 -3.67 9.21 -14.58
C LYS A 76 -2.70 10.35 -14.91
N VAL A 77 -1.47 10.29 -14.39
CA VAL A 77 -0.42 11.27 -14.75
C VAL A 77 -0.09 11.17 -16.22
N ALA A 78 0.12 9.95 -16.73
CA ALA A 78 0.38 9.72 -18.14
C ALA A 78 -0.80 10.17 -19.04
N GLU A 79 -2.05 9.91 -18.62
CA GLU A 79 -3.25 10.39 -19.32
C GLU A 79 -3.27 11.93 -19.39
N GLY A 80 -2.93 12.61 -18.29
CA GLY A 80 -2.83 14.06 -18.24
C GLY A 80 -1.78 14.60 -19.22
N ALA A 81 -0.60 13.98 -19.28
CA ALA A 81 0.46 14.37 -20.19
C ALA A 81 0.07 14.18 -21.67
N VAL A 82 -0.54 13.03 -21.99
CA VAL A 82 -1.05 12.78 -23.36
C VAL A 82 -2.14 13.77 -23.71
N SER A 83 -3.05 14.07 -22.81
CA SER A 83 -4.11 15.08 -23.02
C SER A 83 -3.51 16.47 -23.31
N SER A 84 -2.50 16.89 -22.53
CA SER A 84 -1.78 18.14 -22.76
C SER A 84 -1.09 18.15 -24.13
N THR A 85 -0.46 17.06 -24.53
CA THR A 85 0.17 16.92 -25.84
C THR A 85 -0.86 17.04 -26.97
N VAL A 86 -2.04 16.45 -26.82
CA VAL A 86 -3.13 16.57 -27.80
C VAL A 86 -3.61 18.02 -27.95
N GLU A 87 -3.71 18.77 -26.85
CA GLU A 87 -4.07 20.20 -26.91
C GLU A 87 -3.00 21.02 -27.63
N ILE A 88 -1.72 20.78 -27.38
CA ILE A 88 -0.62 21.44 -28.09
C ILE A 88 -0.69 21.11 -29.61
N LEU A 89 -0.93 19.84 -29.97
CA LEU A 89 -1.08 19.43 -31.38
C LEU A 89 -2.27 20.10 -32.08
N LYS A 90 -3.39 20.31 -31.37
CA LYS A 90 -4.52 21.09 -31.90
C LYS A 90 -4.11 22.53 -32.20
N THR A 91 -3.40 23.17 -31.25
CA THR A 91 -2.87 24.55 -31.42
C THR A 91 -1.89 24.63 -32.59
N LEU A 92 -0.97 23.66 -32.72
CA LEU A 92 -0.04 23.57 -33.87
C LEU A 92 -0.80 23.48 -35.20
N LYS A 93 -1.84 22.63 -35.25
CA LYS A 93 -2.67 22.52 -36.44
C LYS A 93 -3.37 23.84 -36.78
N GLU A 94 -3.96 24.53 -35.82
CA GLU A 94 -4.61 25.82 -36.02
C GLU A 94 -3.62 26.87 -36.52
N LYS A 95 -2.43 26.94 -35.94
CA LYS A 95 -1.36 27.86 -36.37
C LYS A 95 -0.87 27.54 -37.80
N ALA A 96 -0.70 26.24 -38.11
CA ALA A 96 -0.31 25.84 -39.47
C ALA A 96 -1.37 26.21 -40.52
N VAL A 97 -2.64 26.02 -40.18
CA VAL A 97 -3.76 26.44 -41.09
C VAL A 97 -3.79 27.97 -41.25
N ASN A 98 -3.55 28.71 -40.15
CA ASN A 98 -3.45 30.17 -40.21
C ASN A 98 -2.28 30.62 -41.09
N ALA A 99 -1.10 29.99 -40.96
CA ALA A 99 0.08 30.31 -41.77
C ALA A 99 -0.14 30.07 -43.28
N ALA A 100 -1.02 29.11 -43.63
CA ALA A 100 -1.40 28.79 -45.01
C ALA A 100 -2.31 29.85 -45.66
N ASN A 101 -2.81 30.82 -44.91
CA ASN A 101 -3.66 31.87 -45.42
C ASN A 101 -2.82 32.89 -46.24
N ASP A 102 -3.28 33.25 -47.43
CA ASP A 102 -2.62 34.20 -48.34
C ASP A 102 -2.61 35.67 -47.81
N SER A 103 -3.39 35.97 -46.78
CA SER A 103 -3.37 37.29 -46.13
C SER A 103 -2.14 37.51 -45.25
N ASN A 104 -1.39 36.46 -44.88
CA ASN A 104 -0.21 36.54 -44.06
C ASN A 104 1.02 36.93 -44.88
N THR A 105 1.78 37.91 -44.37
CA THR A 105 3.07 38.29 -44.95
C THR A 105 4.16 37.29 -44.59
N ASP A 106 5.31 37.32 -45.29
CA ASP A 106 6.44 36.44 -44.94
C ASP A 106 6.97 36.69 -43.51
N SER A 107 6.87 37.91 -43.00
CA SER A 107 7.22 38.24 -41.61
C SER A 107 6.27 37.61 -40.61
N ASP A 108 4.97 37.59 -40.92
CA ASP A 108 3.94 36.94 -40.09
C ASP A 108 4.15 35.44 -40.02
N ARG A 109 4.44 34.81 -41.16
CA ARG A 109 4.74 33.37 -41.28
C ARG A 109 6.00 33.00 -40.48
N GLN A 110 7.05 33.84 -40.49
CA GLN A 110 8.24 33.62 -39.67
C GLN A 110 7.94 33.72 -38.14
N THR A 111 7.03 34.62 -37.77
CA THR A 111 6.58 34.71 -36.37
C THR A 111 5.80 33.47 -35.92
N ILE A 112 4.88 33.01 -36.80
CA ILE A 112 4.12 31.76 -36.55
C ILE A 112 5.07 30.57 -36.49
N GLN A 113 6.13 30.51 -37.33
CA GLN A 113 7.12 29.44 -37.28
C GLN A 113 7.83 29.38 -35.91
N LYS A 114 8.23 30.52 -35.34
CA LYS A 114 8.84 30.55 -34.00
C LYS A 114 7.88 30.06 -32.91
N GLU A 115 6.59 30.37 -33.01
CA GLU A 115 5.58 29.86 -32.08
C GLU A 115 5.37 28.34 -32.22
N LEU A 116 5.45 27.81 -33.47
CA LEU A 116 5.40 26.36 -33.72
C LEU A 116 6.62 25.65 -33.11
N ASP A 117 7.83 26.21 -33.28
CA ASP A 117 9.06 25.67 -32.72
C ASP A 117 8.97 25.62 -31.18
N GLN A 118 8.49 26.68 -30.52
CA GLN A 118 8.26 26.70 -29.09
C GLN A 118 7.24 25.65 -28.62
N SER A 119 6.20 25.43 -29.41
CA SER A 119 5.18 24.42 -29.08
C SER A 119 5.74 22.99 -29.23
N ILE A 120 6.66 22.75 -30.15
CA ILE A 120 7.39 21.47 -30.28
C ILE A 120 8.32 21.27 -29.07
N ASP A 121 9.04 22.31 -28.66
CA ASP A 121 9.87 22.25 -27.44
C ASP A 121 9.03 21.94 -26.21
N GLN A 122 7.83 22.51 -26.10
CA GLN A 122 6.91 22.22 -25.01
C GLN A 122 6.42 20.75 -24.99
N ILE A 123 6.23 20.12 -26.16
CA ILE A 123 5.93 18.68 -26.25
C ILE A 123 7.12 17.86 -25.73
N ASN A 124 8.35 18.22 -26.12
CA ASN A 124 9.55 17.54 -25.67
C ASN A 124 9.74 17.69 -24.15
N ASP A 125 9.50 18.88 -23.61
CA ASP A 125 9.57 19.12 -22.16
C ASP A 125 8.51 18.30 -21.42
N ASN A 126 7.28 18.25 -21.93
CA ASN A 126 6.21 17.43 -21.35
C ASN A 126 6.57 15.93 -21.32
N ALA A 127 7.21 15.43 -22.39
CA ALA A 127 7.67 14.05 -22.45
C ALA A 127 8.84 13.73 -21.49
N ASN A 128 9.67 14.72 -21.17
CA ASN A 128 10.83 14.55 -20.28
C ASN A 128 10.47 14.69 -18.79
N VAL A 129 9.41 15.43 -18.46
CA VAL A 129 8.97 15.69 -17.06
C VAL A 129 7.95 14.65 -16.56
N THR A 130 7.27 13.93 -17.44
CA THR A 130 6.24 12.94 -17.11
C THR A 130 6.79 11.54 -17.11
#